data_11cf6c999a1df413fdd7b95eb7b6fb26
#
_entry.id   11cf6c999a1df413fdd7b95eb7b6fb26
#
_cell.length_a   1.000
_cell.length_b   1.000
_cell.length_c   1.000
_cell.angle_alpha   90.00
_cell.angle_beta   90.00
_cell.angle_gamma   90.00
#
_symmetry.space_group_name_H-M   'P 1'
#
loop_
_entity.id
_entity.type
_entity.pdbx_description
1 polymer ?
#
loop_
_entity_poly.entity_id
_entity_poly.type
_entity_poly.pdbx_seq_one_letter_code
_entity_poly.pdbx_strand_id
1 'polypeptide(L)'
;MTKPKNGVSEVGAGVEPEPETNRISVDPDSLPTIPAAMEYDYTNFYFGAGTDAFALLEPFDDWWGQVHPAGYYLYELPLRSAPSTRVDVEDTKTGEIRRGLVNFASYNYLGLSYRPEVKEAIKEAAEIYGGGSSGSPILSGTTHLHEQFSAEVAAFKGKEAALIFPTGYSANVGTISGLMRSGDLIVADQYAHASIVDGMILSKAKSRFFRHNRADDLDRKLKGFDGKKLVIVEGVYSMDGDVTALADIVEVCRARGARIMIDEAHSAFVYGATGKGIVEDVGLDDEVDIHLGTFSKSLGGQGGYTAGSLKLINYLRGFSRSRFFSCALSPVVVAGLRKALEIASNEPELRTKLWENVAYMQKLLGDAEVPIGDSTSQVIPIMVRDDARVLAMGEELFREGVYINPVIYPAVGKHKSRFRMSISAAHTSEELEEGAAVIVRVLQRFGICP
;
A
#
# COMPACT_ATOMS: atom_id res chain seq x y z
N MET A 1 -27.17 -32.10 20.78
CA MET A 1 -27.22 -30.75 20.18
C MET A 1 -25.84 -30.46 19.61
N THR A 2 -25.73 -30.53 18.30
CA THR A 2 -24.50 -30.43 17.52
C THR A 2 -24.17 -28.94 17.29
N LYS A 3 -22.95 -28.53 17.68
CA LYS A 3 -22.42 -27.20 17.39
C LYS A 3 -22.24 -27.00 15.87
N PRO A 4 -22.56 -25.85 15.30
CA PRO A 4 -22.22 -25.56 13.92
C PRO A 4 -20.69 -25.32 13.80
N LYS A 5 -20.06 -26.01 12.86
CA LYS A 5 -18.67 -25.76 12.47
C LYS A 5 -18.66 -24.50 11.59
N ASN A 6 -18.34 -23.37 12.16
CA ASN A 6 -17.95 -22.19 11.40
C ASN A 6 -16.48 -22.37 10.97
N GLY A 7 -16.30 -22.73 9.72
CA GLY A 7 -15.00 -22.79 9.08
C GLY A 7 -14.54 -21.38 8.68
N VAL A 8 -14.01 -20.63 9.63
CA VAL A 8 -13.05 -19.56 9.34
C VAL A 8 -11.69 -20.27 9.39
N SER A 9 -11.07 -20.47 8.23
CA SER A 9 -9.73 -21.02 8.15
C SER A 9 -8.79 -20.04 8.85
N GLU A 10 -8.21 -20.51 9.96
CA GLU A 10 -7.06 -19.85 10.58
C GLU A 10 -6.03 -19.52 9.49
N VAL A 11 -5.69 -18.24 9.36
CA VAL A 11 -4.48 -17.79 8.68
C VAL A 11 -3.32 -18.15 9.61
N GLY A 12 -3.06 -19.44 9.73
CA GLY A 12 -1.98 -20.00 10.53
C GLY A 12 -0.69 -19.96 9.73
N ALA A 13 0.19 -19.07 10.09
CA ALA A 13 1.59 -19.05 9.67
C ALA A 13 2.30 -20.30 10.20
N GLY A 14 2.50 -21.28 9.32
CA GLY A 14 3.54 -22.28 9.49
C GLY A 14 4.85 -21.69 8.97
N VAL A 15 5.58 -20.97 9.81
CA VAL A 15 6.96 -20.54 9.55
C VAL A 15 7.86 -21.36 10.46
N GLU A 16 8.82 -22.08 9.85
CA GLU A 16 9.91 -22.69 10.61
C GLU A 16 10.72 -21.60 11.34
N PRO A 17 11.20 -21.85 12.57
CA PRO A 17 11.98 -20.85 13.30
C PRO A 17 13.29 -20.57 12.56
N GLU A 18 13.54 -19.29 12.24
CA GLU A 18 14.84 -18.82 11.76
C GLU A 18 15.91 -19.00 12.86
N PRO A 19 17.20 -19.23 12.47
CA PRO A 19 18.27 -19.39 13.44
C PRO A 19 18.44 -18.17 14.33
N GLU A 20 18.68 -18.39 15.61
CA GLU A 20 18.96 -17.36 16.61
C GLU A 20 20.16 -16.49 16.17
N THR A 21 19.88 -15.31 15.67
CA THR A 21 20.91 -14.27 15.46
C THR A 21 21.31 -13.66 16.80
N ASN A 22 22.58 -13.45 17.01
CA ASN A 22 23.21 -12.83 18.19
C ASN A 22 22.40 -11.61 18.67
N ARG A 23 21.70 -11.76 19.79
CA ARG A 23 21.03 -10.65 20.47
C ARG A 23 22.09 -9.82 21.17
N ILE A 24 22.30 -8.60 20.67
CA ILE A 24 23.03 -7.58 21.43
C ILE A 24 22.21 -7.30 22.70
N SER A 25 22.79 -7.51 23.87
CA SER A 25 22.13 -7.24 25.14
C SER A 25 22.00 -5.74 25.32
N VAL A 26 20.78 -5.23 25.18
CA VAL A 26 20.45 -3.84 25.52
C VAL A 26 20.15 -3.79 27.02
N ASP A 27 20.64 -2.75 27.69
CA ASP A 27 20.30 -2.47 29.07
C ASP A 27 18.78 -2.21 29.20
N PRO A 28 18.01 -3.07 29.88
CA PRO A 28 16.57 -2.92 30.02
C PRO A 28 16.16 -1.61 30.71
N ASP A 29 17.04 -1.05 31.56
CA ASP A 29 16.77 0.18 32.32
C ASP A 29 16.91 1.45 31.44
N SER A 30 17.44 1.33 30.24
CA SER A 30 17.58 2.43 29.26
C SER A 30 16.36 2.56 28.33
N LEU A 31 15.46 1.60 28.32
CA LEU A 31 14.28 1.61 27.45
C LEU A 31 13.12 2.37 28.14
N PRO A 32 12.32 3.16 27.39
CA PRO A 32 11.13 3.78 27.95
C PRO A 32 10.15 2.73 28.47
N THR A 33 9.56 2.98 29.63
CA THR A 33 8.52 2.12 30.21
C THR A 33 7.33 2.04 29.28
N ILE A 34 6.94 0.81 28.89
CA ILE A 34 5.80 0.56 28.01
C ILE A 34 4.57 0.30 28.87
N PRO A 35 3.43 0.97 28.63
CA PRO A 35 2.19 0.69 29.35
C PRO A 35 1.75 -0.76 29.13
N ALA A 36 1.18 -1.41 30.14
CA ALA A 36 0.65 -2.77 30.04
C ALA A 36 -0.42 -2.93 28.93
N ALA A 37 -1.10 -1.84 28.59
CA ALA A 37 -2.04 -1.80 27.46
C ALA A 37 -1.40 -2.14 26.10
N MET A 38 -0.06 -2.02 25.97
CA MET A 38 0.65 -2.38 24.75
C MET A 38 0.82 -3.91 24.55
N GLU A 39 0.45 -4.71 25.52
CA GLU A 39 0.33 -6.17 25.38
C GLU A 39 -0.89 -6.57 24.52
N TYR A 40 -1.84 -5.64 24.35
CA TYR A 40 -3.03 -5.82 23.52
C TYR A 40 -2.84 -5.20 22.15
N ASP A 41 -3.51 -5.79 21.17
CA ASP A 41 -3.61 -5.29 19.79
C ASP A 41 -5.08 -5.25 19.32
N TYR A 42 -5.35 -4.70 18.15
CA TYR A 42 -6.71 -4.59 17.62
C TYR A 42 -7.44 -5.94 17.53
N THR A 43 -6.73 -7.07 17.38
CA THR A 43 -7.37 -8.39 17.24
C THR A 43 -7.98 -8.89 18.54
N ASN A 44 -7.55 -8.36 19.69
CA ASN A 44 -8.15 -8.64 20.98
C ASN A 44 -9.62 -8.16 21.05
N PHE A 45 -9.98 -7.19 20.21
CA PHE A 45 -11.31 -6.58 20.14
C PHE A 45 -12.15 -7.07 18.95
N TYR A 46 -11.74 -8.11 18.22
CA TYR A 46 -12.54 -8.64 17.09
C TYR A 46 -13.73 -9.50 17.57
N PHE A 47 -13.61 -10.16 18.70
CA PHE A 47 -14.62 -11.10 19.18
C PHE A 47 -14.97 -10.81 20.64
N GLY A 48 -16.20 -10.35 20.87
CA GLY A 48 -16.78 -10.15 22.21
C GLY A 48 -17.70 -11.30 22.61
N ALA A 49 -17.85 -11.50 23.91
CA ALA A 49 -18.85 -12.39 24.46
C ALA A 49 -20.21 -11.68 24.57
N GLY A 50 -21.31 -12.42 24.36
CA GLY A 50 -22.65 -11.91 24.51
C GLY A 50 -23.40 -11.69 23.19
N THR A 51 -24.56 -11.05 23.27
CA THR A 51 -25.47 -10.80 22.14
C THR A 51 -25.59 -9.33 21.78
N ASP A 52 -24.95 -8.45 22.57
CA ASP A 52 -24.93 -7.02 22.30
C ASP A 52 -23.91 -6.70 21.19
N ALA A 53 -24.36 -6.04 20.14
CA ALA A 53 -23.49 -5.60 19.04
C ALA A 53 -22.43 -4.56 19.47
N PHE A 54 -22.63 -3.89 20.58
CA PHE A 54 -21.73 -2.85 21.13
C PHE A 54 -20.87 -3.34 22.30
N ALA A 55 -20.90 -4.62 22.63
CA ALA A 55 -20.21 -5.20 23.80
C ALA A 55 -18.70 -4.92 23.88
N LEU A 56 -18.06 -4.61 22.74
CA LEU A 56 -16.63 -4.33 22.67
C LEU A 56 -16.28 -2.84 22.71
N LEU A 57 -17.25 -1.94 22.64
CA LEU A 57 -16.95 -0.49 22.56
C LEU A 57 -16.28 0.02 23.85
N GLU A 58 -16.84 -0.32 25.01
CA GLU A 58 -16.30 0.12 26.30
C GLU A 58 -14.91 -0.48 26.59
N PRO A 59 -14.67 -1.80 26.47
CA PRO A 59 -13.32 -2.35 26.61
C PRO A 59 -12.30 -1.78 25.62
N PHE A 60 -12.72 -1.46 24.38
CA PHE A 60 -11.85 -0.83 23.40
C PHE A 60 -11.52 0.62 23.79
N ASP A 61 -12.51 1.39 24.25
CA ASP A 61 -12.33 2.78 24.65
C ASP A 61 -11.43 2.89 25.89
N ASP A 62 -11.57 2.00 26.85
CA ASP A 62 -10.68 1.89 28.00
C ASP A 62 -9.22 1.61 27.60
N TRP A 63 -9.01 0.71 26.65
CA TRP A 63 -7.68 0.42 26.09
C TRP A 63 -7.14 1.62 25.31
N TRP A 64 -7.96 2.22 24.43
CA TRP A 64 -7.63 3.38 23.64
C TRP A 64 -7.22 4.59 24.48
N GLY A 65 -7.98 4.84 25.58
CA GLY A 65 -7.70 5.88 26.55
C GLY A 65 -6.36 5.75 27.28
N GLN A 66 -5.76 4.55 27.27
CA GLN A 66 -4.41 4.32 27.81
C GLN A 66 -3.32 4.48 26.75
N VAL A 67 -3.52 3.90 25.56
CA VAL A 67 -2.51 3.85 24.50
C VAL A 67 -2.32 5.21 23.81
N HIS A 68 -3.42 5.90 23.51
CA HIS A 68 -3.38 7.16 22.78
C HIS A 68 -2.69 8.30 23.55
N PRO A 69 -3.03 8.61 24.81
CA PRO A 69 -2.35 9.66 25.58
C PRO A 69 -0.89 9.33 25.92
N ALA A 70 -0.52 8.04 25.94
CA ALA A 70 0.85 7.62 26.17
C ALA A 70 1.80 7.94 25.01
N GLY A 71 1.27 8.38 23.83
CA GLY A 71 2.06 8.72 22.65
C GLY A 71 2.50 7.53 21.80
N TYR A 72 2.00 6.34 22.09
CA TYR A 72 2.29 5.14 21.28
C TYR A 72 1.37 4.97 20.07
N TYR A 73 0.43 5.89 19.88
CA TYR A 73 -0.37 5.96 18.66
C TYR A 73 0.20 7.02 17.71
N LEU A 74 1.11 6.59 16.84
CA LEU A 74 1.79 7.42 15.84
C LEU A 74 1.08 7.40 14.48
N TYR A 75 -0.21 7.17 14.50
CA TYR A 75 -1.07 7.16 13.32
C TYR A 75 -2.00 8.37 13.34
N GLU A 76 -2.52 8.73 12.18
CA GLU A 76 -3.46 9.85 12.01
C GLU A 76 -2.95 11.20 12.54
N LEU A 77 -1.62 11.38 12.61
CA LEU A 77 -1.05 12.66 13.02
C LEU A 77 -1.37 13.74 11.97
N PRO A 78 -1.98 14.88 12.38
CA PRO A 78 -2.40 15.90 11.43
C PRO A 78 -1.22 16.62 10.79
N LEU A 79 -1.12 16.56 9.45
CA LEU A 79 -0.18 17.38 8.69
C LEU A 79 -0.68 18.83 8.68
N ARG A 80 0.21 19.77 8.95
CA ARG A 80 -0.02 21.22 8.88
C ARG A 80 0.64 21.85 7.65
N SER A 81 1.20 21.03 6.76
CA SER A 81 1.79 21.41 5.49
C SER A 81 1.39 20.44 4.37
N ALA A 82 1.80 20.72 3.13
CA ALA A 82 1.71 19.74 2.05
C ALA A 82 2.54 18.49 2.36
N PRO A 83 2.16 17.29 1.86
CA PRO A 83 2.92 16.04 2.04
C PRO A 83 4.17 16.02 1.16
N SER A 84 5.07 16.99 1.38
CA SER A 84 6.38 17.10 0.73
C SER A 84 7.45 16.27 1.44
N THR A 85 8.70 16.42 1.03
CA THR A 85 9.85 15.76 1.67
C THR A 85 10.13 16.29 3.07
N ARG A 86 9.65 17.51 3.38
CA ARG A 86 9.58 18.04 4.73
C ARG A 86 8.14 18.40 5.07
N VAL A 87 7.73 18.05 6.29
CA VAL A 87 6.36 18.26 6.76
C VAL A 87 6.33 18.93 8.13
N ASP A 88 5.29 19.71 8.33
CA ASP A 88 4.88 20.18 9.65
C ASP A 88 3.78 19.24 10.15
N VAL A 89 3.96 18.66 11.33
CA VAL A 89 3.05 17.65 11.89
C VAL A 89 2.63 18.08 13.28
N GLU A 90 1.34 17.99 13.57
CA GLU A 90 0.83 18.23 14.93
C GLU A 90 1.06 16.99 15.80
N ASP A 91 1.73 17.18 16.90
CA ASP A 91 1.84 16.19 17.97
C ASP A 91 0.51 16.16 18.74
N THR A 92 -0.29 15.12 18.52
CA THR A 92 -1.64 15.03 19.15
C THR A 92 -1.60 14.87 20.65
N LYS A 93 -0.45 14.50 21.23
CA LYS A 93 -0.23 14.37 22.66
C LYS A 93 -0.03 15.73 23.35
N THR A 94 0.74 16.61 22.71
CA THR A 94 1.09 17.92 23.27
C THR A 94 0.34 19.10 22.64
N GLY A 95 -0.23 18.91 21.46
CA GLY A 95 -0.80 19.97 20.61
C GLY A 95 0.25 20.86 19.95
N GLU A 96 1.54 20.54 20.10
CA GLU A 96 2.63 21.30 19.46
C GLU A 96 2.76 20.94 17.98
N ILE A 97 3.09 21.93 17.15
CA ILE A 97 3.42 21.70 15.76
C ILE A 97 4.93 21.51 15.62
N ARG A 98 5.36 20.30 15.30
CA ARG A 98 6.74 19.98 14.95
C ARG A 98 6.97 20.33 13.49
N ARG A 99 7.94 21.20 13.21
CA ARG A 99 8.13 21.77 11.89
C ARG A 99 9.32 21.18 11.18
N GLY A 100 9.17 21.03 9.84
CA GLY A 100 10.26 20.68 8.95
C GLY A 100 10.81 19.28 9.12
N LEU A 101 10.02 18.31 9.64
CA LEU A 101 10.45 16.93 9.79
C LEU A 101 10.75 16.32 8.41
N VAL A 102 11.84 15.58 8.29
CA VAL A 102 12.13 14.78 7.09
C VAL A 102 11.07 13.68 6.97
N ASN A 103 10.40 13.63 5.84
CA ASN A 103 9.20 12.81 5.66
C ASN A 103 9.45 11.55 4.84
N PHE A 104 9.54 10.41 5.50
CA PHE A 104 9.59 9.09 4.87
C PHE A 104 8.26 8.31 4.97
N ALA A 105 7.19 8.93 5.49
CA ALA A 105 5.88 8.30 5.65
C ALA A 105 5.00 8.40 4.40
N SER A 106 5.22 9.42 3.55
CA SER A 106 4.38 9.68 2.38
C SER A 106 4.71 8.77 1.20
N TYR A 107 3.68 8.30 0.50
CA TYR A 107 3.82 7.50 -0.75
C TYR A 107 4.00 8.35 -2.02
N ASN A 108 4.27 9.63 -1.90
CA ASN A 108 4.43 10.56 -3.02
C ASN A 108 5.77 10.34 -3.74
N TYR A 109 5.95 9.15 -4.36
CA TYR A 109 7.23 8.68 -4.89
C TYR A 109 7.87 9.63 -5.91
N LEU A 110 7.06 10.32 -6.73
CA LEU A 110 7.55 11.26 -7.74
C LEU A 110 7.44 12.74 -7.29
N GLY A 111 6.93 13.00 -6.07
CA GLY A 111 6.78 14.36 -5.57
C GLY A 111 5.70 15.20 -6.25
N LEU A 112 4.74 14.59 -6.94
CA LEU A 112 3.80 15.28 -7.83
C LEU A 112 2.64 15.97 -7.11
N SER A 113 2.26 15.52 -5.90
CA SER A 113 1.06 16.01 -5.20
C SER A 113 1.06 17.52 -4.92
N TYR A 114 2.21 18.15 -4.86
CA TYR A 114 2.36 19.58 -4.53
C TYR A 114 3.02 20.41 -5.63
N ARG A 115 3.24 19.84 -6.83
CA ARG A 115 3.77 20.55 -7.99
C ARG A 115 2.88 21.76 -8.34
N PRO A 116 3.46 22.94 -8.66
CA PRO A 116 2.69 24.12 -9.03
C PRO A 116 1.72 23.88 -10.19
N GLU A 117 2.15 23.12 -11.21
CA GLU A 117 1.37 22.81 -12.40
C GLU A 117 0.13 21.95 -12.06
N VAL A 118 0.27 21.00 -11.13
CA VAL A 118 -0.83 20.18 -10.64
C VAL A 118 -1.83 21.02 -9.86
N LYS A 119 -1.34 21.92 -8.99
CA LYS A 119 -2.19 22.84 -8.22
C LYS A 119 -2.96 23.80 -9.12
N GLU A 120 -2.34 24.28 -10.21
CA GLU A 120 -3.01 25.18 -11.15
C GLU A 120 -4.12 24.47 -11.92
N ALA A 121 -3.86 23.25 -12.42
CA ALA A 121 -4.89 22.44 -13.08
C ALA A 121 -6.10 22.15 -12.16
N ILE A 122 -5.85 21.97 -10.86
CA ILE A 122 -6.92 21.80 -9.85
C ILE A 122 -7.75 23.08 -9.72
N LYS A 123 -7.13 24.27 -9.65
CA LYS A 123 -7.83 25.55 -9.55
C LYS A 123 -8.69 25.83 -10.77
N GLU A 124 -8.13 25.67 -11.98
CA GLU A 124 -8.86 25.85 -13.23
C GLU A 124 -10.09 24.94 -13.31
N ALA A 125 -9.93 23.66 -12.92
CA ALA A 125 -11.05 22.72 -12.90
C ALA A 125 -12.10 23.09 -11.83
N ALA A 126 -11.71 23.67 -10.70
CA ALA A 126 -12.63 24.10 -9.67
C ALA A 126 -13.54 25.24 -10.15
N GLU A 127 -13.00 26.18 -10.94
CA GLU A 127 -13.78 27.28 -11.53
C GLU A 127 -14.85 26.78 -12.53
N ILE A 128 -14.55 25.68 -13.26
CA ILE A 128 -15.43 25.13 -14.31
C ILE A 128 -16.46 24.15 -13.73
N TYR A 129 -16.01 23.24 -12.87
CA TYR A 129 -16.77 22.06 -12.44
C TYR A 129 -17.23 22.12 -10.98
N GLY A 130 -16.75 23.09 -10.20
CA GLY A 130 -16.97 23.12 -8.75
C GLY A 130 -16.18 22.02 -8.02
N GLY A 131 -16.49 21.79 -6.74
CA GLY A 131 -15.71 20.92 -5.85
C GLY A 131 -15.97 19.41 -5.98
N GLY A 132 -17.03 18.98 -6.67
CA GLY A 132 -17.42 17.56 -6.69
C GLY A 132 -18.25 17.13 -7.87
N SER A 133 -18.39 15.81 -8.08
CA SER A 133 -19.16 15.23 -9.19
C SER A 133 -20.66 15.16 -8.92
N SER A 134 -21.08 15.18 -7.65
CA SER A 134 -22.50 15.10 -7.19
C SER A 134 -23.33 13.98 -7.82
N GLY A 135 -22.70 12.91 -8.29
CA GLY A 135 -23.35 11.77 -8.93
C GLY A 135 -22.47 10.56 -9.10
N SER A 136 -23.12 9.40 -9.28
CA SER A 136 -22.37 8.19 -9.61
C SER A 136 -21.90 8.19 -11.06
N PRO A 137 -20.83 7.44 -11.40
CA PRO A 137 -20.29 7.41 -12.76
C PRO A 137 -21.27 6.96 -13.84
N ILE A 138 -22.26 6.15 -13.49
CA ILE A 138 -23.24 5.61 -14.45
C ILE A 138 -24.50 6.49 -14.60
N LEU A 139 -24.66 7.50 -13.76
CA LEU A 139 -25.82 8.41 -13.81
C LEU A 139 -25.38 9.79 -14.29
N SER A 140 -24.95 10.66 -13.40
CA SER A 140 -24.67 12.06 -13.67
C SER A 140 -23.26 12.52 -13.26
N GLY A 141 -22.43 11.63 -12.69
CA GLY A 141 -21.13 12.02 -12.14
C GLY A 141 -19.97 12.01 -13.13
N THR A 142 -20.14 11.44 -14.34
CA THR A 142 -19.08 11.41 -15.35
C THR A 142 -19.04 12.74 -16.09
N THR A 143 -17.88 13.40 -16.07
CA THR A 143 -17.59 14.58 -16.87
C THR A 143 -16.64 14.23 -18.03
N HIS A 144 -16.47 15.16 -18.97
CA HIS A 144 -15.49 15.01 -20.06
C HIS A 144 -14.06 14.73 -19.57
N LEU A 145 -13.67 15.32 -18.43
CA LEU A 145 -12.35 15.02 -17.82
C LEU A 145 -12.18 13.55 -17.46
N HIS A 146 -13.23 12.88 -16.99
CA HIS A 146 -13.19 11.46 -16.65
C HIS A 146 -12.97 10.58 -17.91
N GLU A 147 -13.62 10.94 -19.02
CA GLU A 147 -13.48 10.20 -20.28
C GLU A 147 -12.05 10.35 -20.86
N GLN A 148 -11.55 11.59 -20.87
CA GLN A 148 -10.17 11.86 -21.29
C GLN A 148 -9.16 11.14 -20.42
N PHE A 149 -9.30 11.23 -19.10
CA PHE A 149 -8.38 10.58 -18.17
C PHE A 149 -8.40 9.04 -18.30
N SER A 150 -9.58 8.44 -18.51
CA SER A 150 -9.69 7.00 -18.79
C SER A 150 -8.91 6.62 -20.05
N ALA A 151 -9.00 7.42 -21.12
CA ALA A 151 -8.27 7.18 -22.36
C ALA A 151 -6.75 7.38 -22.16
N GLU A 152 -6.34 8.41 -21.43
CA GLU A 152 -4.93 8.70 -21.12
C GLU A 152 -4.29 7.57 -20.27
N VAL A 153 -5.00 7.05 -19.26
CA VAL A 153 -4.54 5.91 -18.45
C VAL A 153 -4.43 4.64 -19.32
N ALA A 154 -5.40 4.38 -20.20
CA ALA A 154 -5.33 3.24 -21.12
C ALA A 154 -4.13 3.34 -22.04
N ALA A 155 -3.90 4.50 -22.65
CA ALA A 155 -2.76 4.77 -23.52
C ALA A 155 -1.43 4.63 -22.77
N PHE A 156 -1.32 5.22 -21.56
CA PHE A 156 -0.14 5.08 -20.72
C PHE A 156 0.18 3.62 -20.41
N LYS A 157 -0.84 2.81 -20.09
CA LYS A 157 -0.67 1.37 -19.81
C LYS A 157 -0.51 0.51 -21.07
N GLY A 158 -0.66 1.08 -22.27
CA GLY A 158 -0.61 0.33 -23.52
C GLY A 158 -1.77 -0.68 -23.63
N LYS A 159 -2.93 -0.38 -23.08
CA LYS A 159 -4.13 -1.24 -23.10
C LYS A 159 -5.25 -0.60 -23.90
N GLU A 160 -6.21 -1.42 -24.36
CA GLU A 160 -7.33 -0.93 -25.20
C GLU A 160 -8.25 0.03 -24.47
N ALA A 161 -8.43 -0.15 -23.14
CA ALA A 161 -9.32 0.68 -22.33
C ALA A 161 -8.92 0.67 -20.85
N ALA A 162 -9.37 1.68 -20.12
CA ALA A 162 -9.28 1.73 -18.66
C ALA A 162 -10.60 2.19 -18.02
N LEU A 163 -10.76 1.84 -16.76
CA LEU A 163 -11.90 2.20 -15.92
C LEU A 163 -11.38 2.86 -14.65
N ILE A 164 -11.88 4.07 -14.37
CA ILE A 164 -11.46 4.84 -13.19
C ILE A 164 -12.41 4.56 -12.03
N PHE A 165 -11.82 4.45 -10.83
CA PHE A 165 -12.49 4.17 -9.57
C PHE A 165 -12.19 5.28 -8.54
N PRO A 166 -13.05 5.45 -7.52
CA PRO A 166 -12.82 6.45 -6.47
C PRO A 166 -11.54 6.23 -5.65
N THR A 167 -11.10 4.99 -5.50
CA THR A 167 -9.87 4.59 -4.78
C THR A 167 -9.25 3.34 -5.41
N GLY A 168 -7.97 3.08 -5.13
CA GLY A 168 -7.34 1.78 -5.47
C GLY A 168 -8.03 0.61 -4.77
N TYR A 169 -8.46 0.81 -3.51
CA TYR A 169 -9.24 -0.17 -2.78
C TYR A 169 -10.53 -0.57 -3.53
N SER A 170 -11.32 0.43 -3.96
CA SER A 170 -12.55 0.18 -4.71
C SER A 170 -12.29 -0.41 -6.10
N ALA A 171 -11.11 -0.16 -6.71
CA ALA A 171 -10.70 -0.79 -7.96
C ALA A 171 -10.48 -2.29 -7.77
N ASN A 172 -9.74 -2.72 -6.73
CA ASN A 172 -9.57 -4.14 -6.39
C ASN A 172 -10.92 -4.81 -6.12
N VAL A 173 -11.69 -4.29 -5.16
CA VAL A 173 -12.98 -4.86 -4.79
C VAL A 173 -13.93 -4.94 -6.00
N GLY A 174 -14.02 -3.87 -6.80
CA GLY A 174 -14.92 -3.82 -7.94
C GLY A 174 -14.51 -4.71 -9.09
N THR A 175 -13.23 -4.84 -9.36
CA THR A 175 -12.72 -5.71 -10.43
C THR A 175 -12.89 -7.17 -10.06
N ILE A 176 -12.43 -7.57 -8.88
CA ILE A 176 -12.46 -8.97 -8.43
C ILE A 176 -13.90 -9.44 -8.26
N SER A 177 -14.72 -8.74 -7.47
CA SER A 177 -16.11 -9.11 -7.24
C SER A 177 -17.01 -8.87 -8.48
N GLY A 178 -16.57 -8.01 -9.40
CA GLY A 178 -17.23 -7.81 -10.69
C GLY A 178 -17.04 -8.99 -11.65
N LEU A 179 -15.88 -9.64 -11.64
CA LEU A 179 -15.52 -10.72 -12.57
C LEU A 179 -15.84 -12.11 -12.05
N MET A 180 -15.52 -12.38 -10.79
CA MET A 180 -15.52 -13.73 -10.20
C MET A 180 -16.81 -13.99 -9.42
N ARG A 181 -17.25 -15.25 -9.39
CA ARG A 181 -18.52 -15.67 -8.78
C ARG A 181 -18.36 -16.98 -8.02
N SER A 182 -19.39 -17.36 -7.29
CA SER A 182 -19.50 -18.71 -6.71
C SER A 182 -19.32 -19.76 -7.80
N GLY A 183 -18.45 -20.75 -7.55
CA GLY A 183 -18.04 -21.78 -8.51
C GLY A 183 -16.73 -21.48 -9.23
N ASP A 184 -16.22 -20.25 -9.19
CA ASP A 184 -14.90 -19.87 -9.72
C ASP A 184 -13.81 -20.04 -8.65
N LEU A 185 -12.53 -19.95 -9.04
CA LEU A 185 -11.38 -19.99 -8.16
C LEU A 185 -10.53 -18.72 -8.29
N ILE A 186 -10.22 -18.11 -7.14
CA ILE A 186 -9.22 -17.05 -7.05
C ILE A 186 -8.04 -17.57 -6.23
N VAL A 187 -6.83 -17.36 -6.73
CA VAL A 187 -5.59 -17.68 -6.01
C VAL A 187 -4.75 -16.42 -5.92
N ALA A 188 -4.52 -15.92 -4.71
CA ALA A 188 -3.72 -14.73 -4.46
C ALA A 188 -2.44 -15.06 -3.68
N ASP A 189 -1.44 -14.20 -3.79
CA ASP A 189 -0.28 -14.26 -2.92
C ASP A 189 -0.71 -14.05 -1.46
N GLN A 190 -0.05 -14.73 -0.52
CA GLN A 190 -0.40 -14.62 0.91
C GLN A 190 -0.17 -13.22 1.50
N TYR A 191 0.63 -12.37 0.84
CA TYR A 191 0.87 -10.98 1.22
C TYR A 191 0.01 -9.98 0.45
N ALA A 192 -1.00 -10.48 -0.26
CA ALA A 192 -1.93 -9.64 -1.00
C ALA A 192 -2.61 -8.60 -0.10
N HIS A 193 -2.73 -7.38 -0.62
CA HIS A 193 -3.35 -6.25 0.05
C HIS A 193 -4.79 -6.56 0.50
N ALA A 194 -5.21 -6.00 1.64
CA ALA A 194 -6.56 -6.22 2.21
C ALA A 194 -7.70 -6.02 1.21
N SER A 195 -7.60 -5.05 0.31
CA SER A 195 -8.61 -4.82 -0.74
C SER A 195 -8.75 -5.98 -1.74
N ILE A 196 -7.68 -6.73 -1.99
CA ILE A 196 -7.72 -7.95 -2.80
C ILE A 196 -8.48 -9.03 -2.03
N VAL A 197 -8.15 -9.22 -0.76
CA VAL A 197 -8.81 -10.19 0.13
C VAL A 197 -10.31 -9.89 0.23
N ASP A 198 -10.70 -8.63 0.44
CA ASP A 198 -12.09 -8.21 0.51
C ASP A 198 -12.82 -8.41 -0.82
N GLY A 199 -12.15 -8.13 -1.93
CA GLY A 199 -12.65 -8.44 -3.27
C GLY A 199 -12.91 -9.94 -3.47
N MET A 200 -12.00 -10.79 -2.99
CA MET A 200 -12.15 -12.25 -3.00
C MET A 200 -13.37 -12.70 -2.17
N ILE A 201 -13.50 -12.18 -0.95
CA ILE A 201 -14.64 -12.49 -0.05
C ILE A 201 -15.97 -12.08 -0.70
N LEU A 202 -16.05 -10.86 -1.20
CA LEU A 202 -17.27 -10.31 -1.82
C LEU A 202 -17.64 -11.01 -3.14
N SER A 203 -16.68 -11.58 -3.86
CA SER A 203 -16.93 -12.36 -5.07
C SER A 203 -17.68 -13.65 -4.81
N LYS A 204 -17.57 -14.20 -3.58
CA LYS A 204 -18.04 -15.53 -3.17
C LYS A 204 -17.39 -16.68 -3.97
N ALA A 205 -16.32 -16.41 -4.69
CA ALA A 205 -15.52 -17.42 -5.34
C ALA A 205 -14.74 -18.26 -4.30
N LYS A 206 -14.31 -19.45 -4.68
CA LYS A 206 -13.39 -20.22 -3.86
C LYS A 206 -12.05 -19.49 -3.80
N SER A 207 -11.58 -19.18 -2.59
CA SER A 207 -10.35 -18.43 -2.36
C SER A 207 -9.25 -19.34 -1.85
N ARG A 208 -8.05 -19.19 -2.40
CA ARG A 208 -6.83 -19.86 -1.93
C ARG A 208 -5.70 -18.83 -1.89
N PHE A 209 -4.76 -19.03 -0.97
CA PHE A 209 -3.52 -18.27 -0.93
C PHE A 209 -2.34 -19.21 -1.22
N PHE A 210 -1.39 -18.74 -2.01
CA PHE A 210 -0.12 -19.41 -2.20
C PHE A 210 0.99 -18.68 -1.42
N ARG A 211 2.03 -19.41 -1.04
CA ARG A 211 3.17 -18.86 -0.30
C ARG A 211 3.84 -17.78 -1.15
N HIS A 212 4.20 -16.70 -0.49
CA HIS A 212 4.76 -15.51 -1.09
C HIS A 212 5.87 -15.82 -2.11
N ASN A 213 5.69 -15.31 -3.33
CA ASN A 213 6.60 -15.46 -4.47
C ASN A 213 6.97 -16.94 -4.83
N ARG A 214 6.13 -17.94 -4.45
CA ARG A 214 6.41 -19.36 -4.70
C ARG A 214 5.53 -19.93 -5.82
N ALA A 215 6.06 -19.95 -7.03
CA ALA A 215 5.39 -20.50 -8.22
C ALA A 215 5.04 -21.99 -8.08
N ASP A 216 5.89 -22.78 -7.39
CA ASP A 216 5.60 -24.19 -7.09
C ASP A 216 4.37 -24.36 -6.18
N ASP A 217 4.15 -23.46 -5.26
CA ASP A 217 2.95 -23.47 -4.41
C ASP A 217 1.71 -22.99 -5.18
N LEU A 218 1.86 -21.96 -6.03
CA LEU A 218 0.80 -21.53 -6.93
C LEU A 218 0.32 -22.69 -7.82
N ASP A 219 1.25 -23.45 -8.42
CA ASP A 219 0.91 -24.62 -9.24
C ASP A 219 0.07 -25.63 -8.45
N ARG A 220 0.47 -25.94 -7.20
CA ARG A 220 -0.31 -26.82 -6.31
C ARG A 220 -1.69 -26.29 -6.00
N LYS A 221 -1.83 -24.96 -5.79
CA LYS A 221 -3.10 -24.32 -5.48
C LYS A 221 -4.07 -24.30 -6.66
N LEU A 222 -3.57 -24.27 -7.89
CA LEU A 222 -4.38 -24.30 -9.12
C LEU A 222 -4.75 -25.73 -9.54
N LYS A 223 -3.95 -26.74 -9.14
CA LYS A 223 -4.14 -28.15 -9.54
C LYS A 223 -5.49 -28.68 -9.13
N GLY A 224 -6.12 -29.45 -10.03
CA GLY A 224 -7.39 -30.16 -9.78
C GLY A 224 -8.62 -29.23 -9.72
N PHE A 225 -8.55 -28.05 -10.32
CA PHE A 225 -9.69 -27.17 -10.49
C PHE A 225 -9.94 -26.89 -11.98
N ASP A 226 -11.08 -27.31 -12.50
CA ASP A 226 -11.42 -27.24 -13.93
C ASP A 226 -12.29 -26.04 -14.31
N GLY A 227 -12.70 -25.20 -13.34
CA GLY A 227 -13.48 -23.97 -13.56
C GLY A 227 -12.62 -22.75 -13.93
N LYS A 228 -13.24 -21.59 -13.95
CA LYS A 228 -12.55 -20.30 -14.17
C LYS A 228 -11.57 -20.02 -13.04
N LYS A 229 -10.39 -19.55 -13.41
CA LYS A 229 -9.28 -19.27 -12.48
C LYS A 229 -8.75 -17.86 -12.69
N LEU A 230 -8.63 -17.12 -11.60
CA LEU A 230 -7.93 -15.83 -11.56
C LEU A 230 -6.80 -15.90 -10.55
N VAL A 231 -5.58 -15.59 -10.99
CA VAL A 231 -4.42 -15.40 -10.11
C VAL A 231 -4.21 -13.92 -9.92
N ILE A 232 -3.94 -13.50 -8.67
CA ILE A 232 -3.73 -12.10 -8.32
C ILE A 232 -2.40 -11.97 -7.58
N VAL A 233 -1.55 -11.06 -8.07
CA VAL A 233 -0.27 -10.69 -7.46
C VAL A 233 -0.13 -9.17 -7.38
N GLU A 234 0.79 -8.67 -6.55
CA GLU A 234 1.18 -7.26 -6.54
C GLU A 234 2.52 -7.09 -7.27
N GLY A 235 2.70 -5.98 -7.97
CA GLY A 235 3.97 -5.68 -8.62
C GLY A 235 5.11 -5.49 -7.62
N VAL A 236 4.83 -4.73 -6.56
CA VAL A 236 5.69 -4.53 -5.39
C VAL A 236 4.84 -4.70 -4.14
N TYR A 237 5.28 -5.52 -3.21
CA TYR A 237 4.58 -5.76 -1.94
C TYR A 237 4.87 -4.65 -0.94
N SER A 238 3.81 -4.04 -0.46
CA SER A 238 3.83 -2.74 0.23
C SER A 238 4.58 -2.73 1.57
N MET A 239 4.74 -3.89 2.23
CA MET A 239 5.34 -3.99 3.56
C MET A 239 6.78 -4.47 3.52
N ASP A 240 7.15 -5.29 2.57
CA ASP A 240 8.49 -5.86 2.43
C ASP A 240 9.31 -5.15 1.34
N GLY A 241 8.65 -4.45 0.41
CA GLY A 241 9.32 -3.72 -0.67
C GLY A 241 9.94 -4.62 -1.73
N ASP A 242 9.61 -5.89 -1.72
CA ASP A 242 10.08 -6.86 -2.70
C ASP A 242 9.16 -6.93 -3.92
N VAL A 243 9.68 -7.47 -5.01
CA VAL A 243 9.04 -7.54 -6.32
C VAL A 243 8.49 -8.94 -6.57
N THR A 244 7.36 -9.03 -7.25
CA THR A 244 6.79 -10.33 -7.64
C THR A 244 7.69 -11.08 -8.63
N ALA A 245 7.80 -12.39 -8.45
CA ALA A 245 8.44 -13.31 -9.40
C ALA A 245 7.53 -13.54 -10.64
N LEU A 246 7.20 -12.46 -11.37
CA LEU A 246 6.12 -12.44 -12.36
C LEU A 246 6.32 -13.46 -13.49
N ALA A 247 7.55 -13.66 -13.96
CA ALA A 247 7.83 -14.60 -15.04
C ALA A 247 7.44 -16.04 -14.68
N ASP A 248 7.83 -16.49 -13.49
CA ASP A 248 7.50 -17.83 -13.00
C ASP A 248 5.98 -17.99 -12.75
N ILE A 249 5.34 -16.93 -12.24
CA ILE A 249 3.88 -16.90 -12.03
C ILE A 249 3.13 -17.01 -13.36
N VAL A 250 3.55 -16.26 -14.39
CA VAL A 250 2.98 -16.28 -15.75
C VAL A 250 3.09 -17.69 -16.36
N GLU A 251 4.24 -18.34 -16.23
CA GLU A 251 4.45 -19.69 -16.75
C GLU A 251 3.46 -20.69 -16.13
N VAL A 252 3.29 -20.66 -14.81
CA VAL A 252 2.32 -21.50 -14.11
C VAL A 252 0.88 -21.17 -14.55
N CYS A 253 0.53 -19.90 -14.64
CA CYS A 253 -0.82 -19.49 -15.06
C CYS A 253 -1.15 -19.98 -16.47
N ARG A 254 -0.20 -19.85 -17.41
CA ARG A 254 -0.34 -20.34 -18.79
C ARG A 254 -0.55 -21.86 -18.80
N ALA A 255 0.28 -22.63 -18.05
CA ALA A 255 0.18 -24.07 -17.96
C ALA A 255 -1.15 -24.55 -17.34
N ARG A 256 -1.75 -23.76 -16.44
CA ARG A 256 -3.00 -24.10 -15.73
C ARG A 256 -4.24 -23.43 -16.34
N GLY A 257 -4.10 -22.64 -17.40
CA GLY A 257 -5.22 -21.91 -18.03
C GLY A 257 -5.87 -20.91 -17.07
N ALA A 258 -5.08 -20.20 -16.26
CA ALA A 258 -5.54 -19.16 -15.35
C ALA A 258 -5.32 -17.78 -15.96
N ARG A 259 -6.23 -16.84 -15.71
CA ARG A 259 -6.03 -15.41 -16.01
C ARG A 259 -5.24 -14.73 -14.91
N ILE A 260 -4.55 -13.65 -15.25
CA ILE A 260 -3.66 -12.93 -14.34
C ILE A 260 -4.14 -11.50 -14.16
N MET A 261 -4.24 -11.09 -12.91
CA MET A 261 -4.41 -9.71 -12.47
C MET A 261 -3.18 -9.30 -11.66
N ILE A 262 -2.60 -8.15 -11.99
CA ILE A 262 -1.53 -7.54 -11.21
C ILE A 262 -2.01 -6.22 -10.60
N ASP A 263 -1.75 -6.02 -9.31
CA ASP A 263 -1.89 -4.74 -8.64
C ASP A 263 -0.54 -4.01 -8.65
N GLU A 264 -0.46 -2.97 -9.43
CA GLU A 264 0.73 -2.14 -9.59
C GLU A 264 0.69 -0.85 -8.76
N ALA A 265 -0.01 -0.86 -7.64
CA ALA A 265 -0.14 0.31 -6.79
C ALA A 265 1.20 0.91 -6.36
N HIS A 266 2.23 0.10 -6.17
CA HIS A 266 3.58 0.52 -5.79
C HIS A 266 4.60 0.48 -6.94
N SER A 267 4.27 -0.09 -8.09
CA SER A 267 5.19 -0.23 -9.23
C SER A 267 4.86 0.69 -10.39
N ALA A 268 3.59 1.04 -10.62
CA ALA A 268 3.20 1.97 -11.67
C ALA A 268 3.85 3.36 -11.45
N PHE A 269 4.34 3.95 -12.53
CA PHE A 269 5.10 5.20 -12.58
C PHE A 269 6.52 5.13 -11.98
N VAL A 270 6.95 3.96 -11.50
CA VAL A 270 8.25 3.73 -10.87
C VAL A 270 9.10 2.75 -11.68
N TYR A 271 8.56 1.60 -12.03
CA TYR A 271 9.24 0.54 -12.76
C TYR A 271 8.95 0.59 -14.26
N GLY A 272 9.86 0.00 -15.04
CA GLY A 272 9.80 -0.05 -16.49
C GLY A 272 10.38 1.18 -17.17
N ALA A 273 10.80 1.03 -18.41
CA ALA A 273 11.45 2.08 -19.18
C ALA A 273 10.59 3.34 -19.34
N THR A 274 9.28 3.17 -19.47
CA THR A 274 8.32 4.29 -19.57
C THR A 274 7.51 4.51 -18.28
N GLY A 275 7.74 3.67 -17.26
CA GLY A 275 7.04 3.77 -15.97
C GLY A 275 5.73 3.00 -15.90
N LYS A 276 5.45 2.10 -16.83
CA LYS A 276 4.19 1.33 -16.82
C LYS A 276 4.10 0.33 -15.68
N GLY A 277 5.20 -0.01 -15.02
CA GLY A 277 5.25 -0.90 -13.87
C GLY A 277 6.07 -2.16 -14.12
N ILE A 278 5.95 -3.15 -13.22
CA ILE A 278 6.72 -4.40 -13.25
C ILE A 278 6.47 -5.20 -14.53
N VAL A 279 5.26 -5.17 -15.06
CA VAL A 279 4.94 -5.93 -16.27
C VAL A 279 5.80 -5.47 -17.46
N GLU A 280 5.96 -4.14 -17.64
CA GLU A 280 6.87 -3.56 -18.62
C GLU A 280 8.33 -3.89 -18.31
N ASP A 281 8.71 -3.78 -17.03
CA ASP A 281 10.09 -3.99 -16.59
C ASP A 281 10.63 -5.38 -16.93
N VAL A 282 9.75 -6.40 -16.87
CA VAL A 282 10.11 -7.78 -17.21
C VAL A 282 9.67 -8.20 -18.64
N GLY A 283 9.08 -7.28 -19.43
CA GLY A 283 8.69 -7.53 -20.82
C GLY A 283 7.54 -8.53 -21.00
N LEU A 284 6.55 -8.51 -20.11
CA LEU A 284 5.42 -9.44 -20.10
C LEU A 284 4.05 -8.77 -20.34
N ASP A 285 4.03 -7.64 -21.06
CA ASP A 285 2.82 -6.82 -21.27
C ASP A 285 1.65 -7.58 -21.90
N ASP A 286 1.91 -8.55 -22.75
CA ASP A 286 0.89 -9.35 -23.43
C ASP A 286 0.41 -10.56 -22.62
N GLU A 287 1.09 -10.87 -21.51
CA GLU A 287 0.80 -12.06 -20.69
C GLU A 287 -0.12 -11.75 -19.52
N VAL A 288 -0.27 -10.48 -19.15
CA VAL A 288 -1.11 -10.04 -18.02
C VAL A 288 -2.42 -9.47 -18.56
N ASP A 289 -3.53 -10.06 -18.11
CA ASP A 289 -4.88 -9.72 -18.58
C ASP A 289 -5.44 -8.44 -17.96
N ILE A 290 -5.14 -8.19 -16.68
CA ILE A 290 -5.74 -7.14 -15.88
C ILE A 290 -4.64 -6.36 -15.17
N HIS A 291 -4.49 -5.09 -15.54
CA HIS A 291 -3.60 -4.16 -14.85
C HIS A 291 -4.42 -3.26 -13.93
N LEU A 292 -4.15 -3.33 -12.66
CA LEU A 292 -4.79 -2.48 -11.66
C LEU A 292 -3.73 -1.59 -11.00
N GLY A 293 -4.13 -0.43 -10.52
CA GLY A 293 -3.25 0.46 -9.77
C GLY A 293 -4.02 1.58 -9.08
N THR A 294 -3.26 2.41 -8.38
CA THR A 294 -3.79 3.57 -7.66
C THR A 294 -3.11 4.85 -8.11
N PHE A 295 -3.85 5.96 -8.03
CA PHE A 295 -3.30 7.29 -8.25
C PHE A 295 -2.83 7.97 -6.97
N SER A 296 -3.04 7.36 -5.81
CA SER A 296 -2.76 7.96 -4.51
C SER A 296 -1.29 7.90 -4.08
N LYS A 297 -0.43 7.29 -4.88
CA LYS A 297 0.99 7.15 -4.58
C LYS A 297 1.85 7.99 -5.54
N SER A 298 2.38 7.42 -6.59
CA SER A 298 3.29 8.14 -7.50
C SER A 298 2.69 9.40 -8.13
N LEU A 299 1.39 9.40 -8.47
CA LEU A 299 0.71 10.60 -8.98
C LEU A 299 0.23 11.56 -7.88
N GLY A 300 0.28 11.15 -6.62
CA GLY A 300 0.02 12.01 -5.46
C GLY A 300 -1.41 12.52 -5.32
N GLY A 301 -2.41 11.85 -5.94
CA GLY A 301 -3.82 12.24 -5.87
C GLY A 301 -4.70 11.20 -5.17
N GLN A 302 -5.92 11.02 -5.64
CA GLN A 302 -6.86 10.03 -5.13
C GLN A 302 -7.45 9.23 -6.30
N GLY A 303 -7.80 7.98 -6.06
CA GLY A 303 -8.45 7.13 -7.06
C GLY A 303 -7.63 5.89 -7.39
N GLY A 304 -8.20 5.08 -8.30
CA GLY A 304 -7.56 3.91 -8.84
C GLY A 304 -8.07 3.62 -10.25
N TYR A 305 -7.46 2.65 -10.89
CA TYR A 305 -7.84 2.22 -12.23
C TYR A 305 -7.74 0.71 -12.39
N THR A 306 -8.49 0.23 -13.39
CA THR A 306 -8.30 -1.10 -13.99
C THR A 306 -8.17 -0.90 -15.49
N ALA A 307 -7.09 -1.42 -16.08
CA ALA A 307 -6.83 -1.36 -17.52
C ALA A 307 -6.70 -2.78 -18.11
N GLY A 308 -7.12 -2.94 -19.37
CA GLY A 308 -7.09 -4.20 -20.07
C GLY A 308 -7.82 -4.12 -21.42
N SER A 309 -8.34 -5.25 -21.89
CA SER A 309 -9.11 -5.27 -23.15
C SER A 309 -10.40 -4.46 -23.05
N LEU A 310 -10.86 -3.90 -24.15
CA LEU A 310 -12.12 -3.16 -24.22
C LEU A 310 -13.31 -4.01 -23.74
N LYS A 311 -13.31 -5.30 -24.05
CA LYS A 311 -14.35 -6.24 -23.61
C LYS A 311 -14.39 -6.39 -22.09
N LEU A 312 -13.22 -6.51 -21.46
CA LEU A 312 -13.08 -6.55 -20.01
C LEU A 312 -13.62 -5.27 -19.37
N ILE A 313 -13.20 -4.13 -19.86
CA ILE A 313 -13.59 -2.83 -19.30
C ILE A 313 -15.08 -2.56 -19.47
N ASN A 314 -15.66 -2.91 -20.61
CA ASN A 314 -17.10 -2.81 -20.83
C ASN A 314 -17.89 -3.71 -19.87
N TYR A 315 -17.40 -4.93 -19.63
CA TYR A 315 -18.01 -5.83 -18.64
C TYR A 315 -17.95 -5.22 -17.23
N LEU A 316 -16.78 -4.73 -16.82
CA LEU A 316 -16.60 -4.12 -15.50
C LEU A 316 -17.46 -2.85 -15.30
N ARG A 317 -17.74 -2.08 -16.36
CA ARG A 317 -18.68 -0.93 -16.29
C ARG A 317 -20.05 -1.35 -15.76
N GLY A 318 -20.53 -2.54 -16.12
CA GLY A 318 -21.84 -3.06 -15.69
C GLY A 318 -21.81 -3.82 -14.37
N PHE A 319 -20.65 -4.32 -13.93
CA PHE A 319 -20.58 -5.27 -12.82
C PHE A 319 -19.72 -4.82 -11.63
N SER A 320 -18.93 -3.76 -11.75
CA SER A 320 -18.11 -3.22 -10.63
C SER A 320 -18.97 -2.39 -9.67
N ARG A 321 -19.58 -3.05 -8.67
CA ARG A 321 -20.51 -2.41 -7.72
C ARG A 321 -19.86 -1.29 -6.92
N SER A 322 -18.59 -1.42 -6.50
CA SER A 322 -17.84 -0.39 -5.76
C SER A 322 -17.63 0.89 -6.57
N ARG A 323 -17.73 0.81 -7.91
CA ARG A 323 -17.66 1.98 -8.78
C ARG A 323 -19.02 2.65 -8.97
N PHE A 324 -20.01 1.90 -9.39
CA PHE A 324 -21.27 2.54 -9.79
C PHE A 324 -22.23 2.85 -8.63
N PHE A 325 -22.02 2.28 -7.44
CA PHE A 325 -22.72 2.68 -6.21
C PHE A 325 -21.93 3.69 -5.36
N SER A 326 -20.87 4.30 -5.92
CA SER A 326 -20.14 5.43 -5.33
C SER A 326 -20.29 6.68 -6.20
N CYS A 327 -20.02 7.85 -5.65
CA CYS A 327 -19.81 9.05 -6.47
C CYS A 327 -18.57 8.87 -7.37
N ALA A 328 -18.60 9.50 -8.55
CA ALA A 328 -17.42 9.63 -9.38
C ALA A 328 -16.35 10.45 -8.66
N LEU A 329 -15.08 10.27 -9.02
CA LEU A 329 -14.02 11.17 -8.56
C LEU A 329 -14.41 12.62 -8.79
N SER A 330 -14.00 13.52 -7.88
CA SER A 330 -14.17 14.94 -8.11
C SER A 330 -13.43 15.39 -9.38
N PRO A 331 -14.06 16.21 -10.25
CA PRO A 331 -13.40 16.71 -11.46
C PRO A 331 -12.08 17.44 -11.18
N VAL A 332 -11.96 18.13 -10.04
CA VAL A 332 -10.72 18.82 -9.65
C VAL A 332 -9.60 17.83 -9.35
N VAL A 333 -9.93 16.68 -8.74
CA VAL A 333 -8.97 15.60 -8.52
C VAL A 333 -8.54 15.00 -9.86
N VAL A 334 -9.49 14.77 -10.77
CA VAL A 334 -9.20 14.23 -12.12
C VAL A 334 -8.28 15.18 -12.89
N ALA A 335 -8.53 16.49 -12.85
CA ALA A 335 -7.67 17.48 -13.52
C ALA A 335 -6.23 17.45 -12.96
N GLY A 336 -6.08 17.42 -11.64
CA GLY A 336 -4.76 17.27 -11.01
C GLY A 336 -4.05 15.99 -11.42
N LEU A 337 -4.77 14.85 -11.45
CA LEU A 337 -4.24 13.55 -11.87
C LEU A 337 -3.81 13.53 -13.34
N ARG A 338 -4.58 14.15 -14.22
CA ARG A 338 -4.21 14.27 -15.64
C ARG A 338 -2.89 15.04 -15.80
N LYS A 339 -2.75 16.17 -15.09
CA LYS A 339 -1.51 16.95 -15.11
C LYS A 339 -0.35 16.16 -14.50
N ALA A 340 -0.57 15.44 -13.41
CA ALA A 340 0.44 14.58 -12.81
C ALA A 340 0.87 13.42 -13.74
N LEU A 341 -0.08 12.81 -14.46
CA LEU A 341 0.20 11.79 -15.47
C LEU A 341 1.02 12.35 -16.65
N GLU A 342 0.67 13.53 -17.14
CA GLU A 342 1.41 14.25 -18.17
C GLU A 342 2.86 14.49 -17.74
N ILE A 343 3.08 15.01 -16.52
CA ILE A 343 4.42 15.26 -15.97
C ILE A 343 5.19 13.94 -15.84
N ALA A 344 4.60 12.92 -15.19
CA ALA A 344 5.25 11.62 -15.00
C ALA A 344 5.66 10.94 -16.32
N SER A 345 4.90 11.18 -17.40
CA SER A 345 5.18 10.64 -18.74
C SER A 345 6.27 11.41 -19.48
N ASN A 346 6.33 12.73 -19.29
CA ASN A 346 7.23 13.61 -20.04
C ASN A 346 8.54 13.94 -19.32
N GLU A 347 8.62 13.67 -18.00
CA GLU A 347 9.79 13.91 -17.16
C GLU A 347 10.36 12.56 -16.64
N PRO A 348 10.99 11.71 -17.48
CA PRO A 348 11.55 10.41 -17.08
C PRO A 348 12.67 10.56 -16.03
N GLU A 349 13.31 11.72 -15.95
CA GLU A 349 14.32 12.06 -14.95
C GLU A 349 13.79 11.97 -13.52
N LEU A 350 12.48 12.09 -13.28
CA LEU A 350 11.88 11.87 -11.96
C LEU A 350 12.08 10.41 -11.50
N ARG A 351 11.94 9.45 -12.42
CA ARG A 351 12.20 8.03 -12.10
C ARG A 351 13.69 7.78 -11.85
N THR A 352 14.53 8.34 -12.71
CA THR A 352 15.99 8.26 -12.53
C THR A 352 16.39 8.79 -11.15
N LYS A 353 15.91 9.98 -10.79
CA LYS A 353 16.19 10.59 -9.50
C LYS A 353 15.64 9.79 -8.32
N LEU A 354 14.45 9.18 -8.48
CA LEU A 354 13.92 8.28 -7.46
C LEU A 354 14.87 7.11 -7.19
N TRP A 355 15.36 6.45 -8.25
CA TRP A 355 16.27 5.31 -8.10
C TRP A 355 17.65 5.69 -7.58
N GLU A 356 18.18 6.85 -7.96
CA GLU A 356 19.39 7.41 -7.36
C GLU A 356 19.20 7.63 -5.85
N ASN A 357 18.08 8.20 -5.43
CA ASN A 357 17.76 8.44 -4.03
C ASN A 357 17.57 7.12 -3.24
N VAL A 358 16.92 6.11 -3.85
CA VAL A 358 16.77 4.77 -3.26
C VAL A 358 18.16 4.14 -3.01
N ALA A 359 18.99 4.10 -4.05
CA ALA A 359 20.33 3.53 -3.95
C ALA A 359 21.19 4.26 -2.91
N TYR A 360 21.07 5.59 -2.85
CA TYR A 360 21.80 6.40 -1.89
C TYR A 360 21.37 6.12 -0.45
N MET A 361 20.04 6.08 -0.18
CA MET A 361 19.53 5.73 1.14
C MET A 361 19.90 4.30 1.55
N GLN A 362 19.76 3.32 0.65
CA GLN A 362 20.18 1.95 0.93
C GLN A 362 21.67 1.85 1.28
N LYS A 363 22.51 2.64 0.61
CA LYS A 363 23.95 2.74 0.95
C LYS A 363 24.15 3.32 2.34
N LEU A 364 23.52 4.46 2.68
CA LEU A 364 23.64 5.10 3.99
C LEU A 364 23.24 4.16 5.14
N LEU A 365 22.13 3.45 4.96
CA LEU A 365 21.63 2.49 5.95
C LEU A 365 22.50 1.23 6.01
N GLY A 366 22.96 0.75 4.85
CA GLY A 366 23.84 -0.43 4.75
C GLY A 366 25.21 -0.20 5.38
N ASP A 367 25.82 0.97 5.16
CA ASP A 367 27.10 1.35 5.78
C ASP A 367 27.00 1.37 7.33
N ALA A 368 25.80 1.56 7.88
CA ALA A 368 25.51 1.54 9.32
C ALA A 368 24.90 0.21 9.79
N GLU A 369 24.93 -0.83 8.97
CA GLU A 369 24.41 -2.17 9.27
C GLU A 369 22.94 -2.18 9.75
N VAL A 370 22.12 -1.24 9.25
CA VAL A 370 20.69 -1.19 9.54
C VAL A 370 19.97 -2.35 8.85
N PRO A 371 19.12 -3.12 9.56
CA PRO A 371 18.44 -4.28 8.98
C PRO A 371 17.28 -3.86 8.07
N ILE A 372 17.54 -3.61 6.79
CA ILE A 372 16.55 -3.15 5.79
C ILE A 372 15.82 -4.27 5.02
N GLY A 373 16.06 -5.54 5.37
CA GLY A 373 15.45 -6.66 4.65
C GLY A 373 15.95 -6.78 3.21
N ASP A 374 15.17 -7.49 2.37
CA ASP A 374 15.52 -7.80 0.98
C ASP A 374 14.83 -6.86 -0.03
N SER A 375 14.48 -5.65 0.38
CA SER A 375 13.78 -4.68 -0.49
C SER A 375 14.62 -4.27 -1.70
N THR A 376 14.02 -4.35 -2.86
CA THR A 376 14.57 -3.88 -4.14
C THR A 376 13.77 -2.72 -4.72
N SER A 377 12.98 -2.03 -3.89
CA SER A 377 12.07 -0.96 -4.33
C SER A 377 12.29 0.35 -3.55
N GLN A 378 11.48 1.35 -3.89
CA GLN A 378 11.43 2.63 -3.19
C GLN A 378 10.77 2.53 -1.79
N VAL A 379 10.27 1.36 -1.42
CA VAL A 379 9.78 1.06 -0.07
C VAL A 379 10.86 0.28 0.67
N ILE A 380 11.46 0.87 1.67
CA ILE A 380 12.56 0.28 2.44
C ILE A 380 12.06 -0.06 3.85
N PRO A 381 11.88 -1.34 4.19
CA PRO A 381 11.53 -1.73 5.55
C PRO A 381 12.77 -1.67 6.47
N ILE A 382 12.62 -1.13 7.67
CA ILE A 382 13.63 -1.21 8.74
C ILE A 382 13.10 -2.18 9.79
N MET A 383 13.70 -3.36 9.87
CA MET A 383 13.19 -4.46 10.67
C MET A 383 13.52 -4.28 12.15
N VAL A 384 12.49 -4.20 13.01
CA VAL A 384 12.63 -4.11 14.48
C VAL A 384 12.18 -5.40 15.17
N ARG A 385 11.14 -6.05 14.64
CA ARG A 385 10.61 -7.35 15.10
C ARG A 385 9.99 -7.36 16.51
N ASP A 386 9.73 -6.20 17.06
CA ASP A 386 9.13 -6.00 18.38
C ASP A 386 8.18 -4.80 18.31
N ASP A 387 6.90 -5.04 18.56
CA ASP A 387 5.84 -4.04 18.38
C ASP A 387 6.02 -2.86 19.35
N ALA A 388 6.34 -3.14 20.59
CA ALA A 388 6.53 -2.11 21.60
C ALA A 388 7.77 -1.26 21.32
N ARG A 389 8.87 -1.89 20.92
CA ARG A 389 10.12 -1.17 20.58
C ARG A 389 9.95 -0.30 19.33
N VAL A 390 9.26 -0.80 18.27
CA VAL A 390 9.07 0.02 17.07
C VAL A 390 8.24 1.26 17.35
N LEU A 391 7.25 1.18 18.25
CA LEU A 391 6.44 2.34 18.63
C LEU A 391 7.25 3.33 19.46
N ALA A 392 8.00 2.87 20.47
CA ALA A 392 8.87 3.73 21.28
C ALA A 392 9.94 4.43 20.43
N MET A 393 10.56 3.70 19.51
CA MET A 393 11.52 4.26 18.55
C MET A 393 10.86 5.26 17.60
N GLY A 394 9.62 4.99 17.17
CA GLY A 394 8.85 5.90 16.31
C GLY A 394 8.60 7.25 16.97
N GLU A 395 8.27 7.27 18.25
CA GLU A 395 8.13 8.53 19.02
C GLU A 395 9.48 9.28 19.12
N GLU A 396 10.57 8.54 19.33
CA GLU A 396 11.90 9.13 19.38
C GLU A 396 12.30 9.74 18.03
N LEU A 397 12.08 9.00 16.92
CA LEU A 397 12.33 9.51 15.56
C LEU A 397 11.51 10.76 15.28
N PHE A 398 10.22 10.75 15.66
CA PHE A 398 9.35 11.91 15.51
C PHE A 398 9.84 13.12 16.31
N ARG A 399 10.33 12.92 17.52
CA ARG A 399 10.92 13.99 18.34
C ARG A 399 12.25 14.51 17.76
N GLU A 400 13.05 13.66 17.15
CA GLU A 400 14.35 14.02 16.56
C GLU A 400 14.27 14.53 15.11
N GLY A 401 13.06 14.73 14.57
CA GLY A 401 12.85 15.40 13.28
C GLY A 401 12.65 14.49 12.08
N VAL A 402 12.33 13.22 12.29
CA VAL A 402 11.99 12.26 11.23
C VAL A 402 10.55 11.77 11.37
N TYR A 403 9.76 11.91 10.30
CA TYR A 403 8.41 11.36 10.21
C TYR A 403 8.42 10.09 9.36
N ILE A 404 8.22 8.94 10.02
CA ILE A 404 8.21 7.60 9.42
C ILE A 404 7.15 6.75 10.09
N ASN A 405 6.50 5.83 9.32
CA ASN A 405 5.41 5.02 9.86
C ASN A 405 5.94 3.73 10.53
N PRO A 406 5.71 3.51 11.83
CA PRO A 406 5.82 2.20 12.42
C PRO A 406 4.71 1.29 11.86
N VAL A 407 5.02 0.03 11.66
CA VAL A 407 4.07 -0.99 11.19
C VAL A 407 4.14 -2.18 12.13
N ILE A 408 3.02 -2.49 12.77
CA ILE A 408 2.87 -3.54 13.77
C ILE A 408 1.81 -4.56 13.35
N TYR A 409 1.66 -5.61 14.13
CA TYR A 409 0.54 -6.54 13.98
C TYR A 409 -0.81 -5.79 14.17
N PRO A 410 -1.88 -6.07 13.38
CA PRO A 410 -2.00 -7.15 12.38
C PRO A 410 -1.60 -6.76 10.95
N ALA A 411 -1.08 -5.56 10.70
CA ALA A 411 -0.67 -5.13 9.35
C ALA A 411 0.51 -5.96 8.81
N VAL A 412 1.34 -6.48 9.72
CA VAL A 412 2.39 -7.48 9.43
C VAL A 412 2.25 -8.64 10.41
N GLY A 413 2.87 -9.78 10.13
CA GLY A 413 2.85 -10.94 11.05
C GLY A 413 3.48 -10.60 12.41
N LYS A 414 3.14 -11.37 13.45
CA LYS A 414 3.77 -11.27 14.77
C LYS A 414 5.29 -11.41 14.63
N HIS A 415 6.06 -10.60 15.38
CA HIS A 415 7.52 -10.50 15.31
C HIS A 415 8.08 -10.04 13.95
N LYS A 416 7.24 -9.36 13.13
CA LYS A 416 7.65 -8.75 11.86
C LYS A 416 7.45 -7.24 11.83
N SER A 417 7.28 -6.61 13.01
CA SER A 417 7.15 -5.16 13.11
C SER A 417 8.40 -4.44 12.58
N ARG A 418 8.15 -3.31 11.96
CA ARG A 418 9.15 -2.56 11.21
C ARG A 418 8.76 -1.09 11.08
N PHE A 419 9.70 -0.25 10.69
CA PHE A 419 9.36 1.00 10.04
C PHE A 419 9.22 0.76 8.53
N ARG A 420 8.26 1.42 7.91
CA ARG A 420 8.15 1.44 6.46
C ARG A 420 8.57 2.82 5.94
N MET A 421 9.76 2.88 5.38
CA MET A 421 10.30 4.06 4.73
C MET A 421 9.85 4.11 3.27
N SER A 422 9.44 5.28 2.80
CA SER A 422 9.14 5.56 1.40
C SER A 422 10.09 6.64 0.88
N ILE A 423 10.82 6.34 -0.18
CA ILE A 423 11.70 7.30 -0.83
C ILE A 423 10.96 8.03 -1.94
N SER A 424 11.27 9.33 -2.09
CA SER A 424 10.71 10.18 -3.15
C SER A 424 11.81 10.73 -4.04
N ALA A 425 11.49 10.92 -5.31
CA ALA A 425 12.34 11.65 -6.26
C ALA A 425 12.63 13.08 -5.80
N ALA A 426 11.74 13.65 -4.99
CA ALA A 426 11.86 15.01 -4.50
C ALA A 426 12.79 15.17 -3.30
N HIS A 427 13.23 14.08 -2.64
CA HIS A 427 14.22 14.18 -1.58
C HIS A 427 15.55 14.72 -2.10
N THR A 428 16.14 15.65 -1.37
CA THR A 428 17.53 16.07 -1.62
C THR A 428 18.52 15.12 -0.93
N SER A 429 19.78 15.16 -1.34
CA SER A 429 20.83 14.34 -0.71
C SER A 429 21.00 14.70 0.77
N GLU A 430 20.92 16.00 1.08
CA GLU A 430 21.00 16.51 2.45
C GLU A 430 19.87 16.00 3.34
N GLU A 431 18.64 15.93 2.81
CA GLU A 431 17.49 15.38 3.53
C GLU A 431 17.64 13.87 3.78
N LEU A 432 18.19 13.13 2.82
CA LEU A 432 18.47 11.71 2.97
C LEU A 432 19.57 11.47 4.02
N GLU A 433 20.64 12.25 3.99
CA GLU A 433 21.73 12.18 4.98
C GLU A 433 21.23 12.54 6.38
N GLU A 434 20.49 13.65 6.52
CA GLU A 434 19.91 14.07 7.80
C GLU A 434 19.00 12.99 8.37
N GLY A 435 18.08 12.49 7.56
CA GLY A 435 17.13 11.46 7.99
C GLY A 435 17.83 10.15 8.35
N ALA A 436 18.79 9.69 7.54
CA ALA A 436 19.57 8.50 7.82
C ALA A 436 20.38 8.64 9.13
N ALA A 437 21.03 9.78 9.36
CA ALA A 437 21.78 10.01 10.58
C ALA A 437 20.92 9.98 11.85
N VAL A 438 19.70 10.54 11.78
CA VAL A 438 18.74 10.45 12.89
C VAL A 438 18.29 9.00 13.10
N ILE A 439 17.91 8.31 12.02
CA ILE A 439 17.47 6.91 12.09
C ILE A 439 18.56 6.02 12.71
N VAL A 440 19.78 6.08 12.19
CA VAL A 440 20.90 5.28 12.69
C VAL A 440 21.14 5.54 14.17
N ARG A 441 21.21 6.81 14.59
CA ARG A 441 21.42 7.18 16.01
C ARG A 441 20.33 6.63 16.93
N VAL A 442 19.06 6.69 16.52
CA VAL A 442 17.97 6.13 17.31
C VAL A 442 18.06 4.60 17.35
N LEU A 443 18.30 3.95 16.20
CA LEU A 443 18.43 2.49 16.12
C LEU A 443 19.59 1.96 16.98
N GLN A 444 20.74 2.65 16.99
CA GLN A 444 21.89 2.33 17.85
C GLN A 444 21.53 2.43 19.33
N ARG A 445 20.84 3.52 19.73
CA ARG A 445 20.38 3.71 21.11
C ARG A 445 19.47 2.59 21.59
N PHE A 446 18.69 2.01 20.70
CA PHE A 446 17.83 0.86 20.98
C PHE A 446 18.51 -0.50 20.68
N GLY A 447 19.78 -0.53 20.29
CA GLY A 447 20.54 -1.75 20.02
C GLY A 447 19.97 -2.59 18.85
N ILE A 448 19.52 -1.94 17.79
CA ILE A 448 19.05 -2.58 16.56
C ILE A 448 20.20 -2.70 15.54
N CYS A 449 21.10 -1.76 15.52
CA CYS A 449 22.35 -1.79 14.74
C CYS A 449 23.53 -1.39 15.62
N PRO A 450 24.79 -1.65 15.17
CA PRO A 450 26.01 -1.35 15.93
C PRO A 450 26.19 0.12 16.27
#